data_fe82b841ae041fab63b29c87ec862889
#
_entry.id   fe82b841ae041fab63b29c87ec862889
#
_cell.length_a   1.000
_cell.length_b   1.000
_cell.length_c   1.000
_cell.angle_alpha   90.00
_cell.angle_beta   90.00
_cell.angle_gamma   90.00
#
_symmetry.space_group_name_H-M   'P 1'
#
loop_
_entity.id
_entity.type
_entity.pdbx_description
1 polymer ?
#
loop_
_entity_poly.entity_id
_entity_poly.type
_entity_poly.pdbx_seq_one_letter_code
_entity_poly.pdbx_strand_id
1 'polypeptide(L)'
;MNPKTRVQRFSTLQRLFHLLLILTFLTQGATGLARMFIERPWGQTLARIFGGYDACRSIHIYVGIIMLFGFGLHCLYLLFAINWRNFPNSLFGPDSLVPRPKDIKDFFQHIGWFFGIAKPPQFDRWGYWEKFDYWAVFWGIPVLGVTGLLLAYPLTASRIIPGWGLNLAFWIHRIEAILAMCHVFIIHFFIGHLRRHNFPMDRAMFEGSADLETTRHERPAWMKRLETAGKINNILVPEAGTGRRVVYYIIGYLAVASGVFLLIGGLVNSPYITW
;
A
#
# COMPACT_ATOMS: atom_id res chain seq x y z
N MET A 1 29.80 13.49 -12.85
CA MET A 1 28.73 12.48 -12.78
C MET A 1 28.72 11.91 -11.39
N ASN A 2 27.59 11.98 -10.66
CA ASN A 2 27.49 11.31 -9.37
C ASN A 2 27.70 9.80 -9.57
N PRO A 3 28.50 9.14 -8.73
CA PRO A 3 28.69 7.69 -8.83
C PRO A 3 27.33 6.98 -8.76
N LYS A 4 27.15 5.90 -9.52
CA LYS A 4 25.95 5.08 -9.50
C LYS A 4 25.93 4.28 -8.19
N THR A 5 25.31 4.84 -7.18
CA THR A 5 25.28 4.27 -5.81
C THR A 5 23.93 3.71 -5.42
N ARG A 6 22.96 3.73 -6.31
CA ARG A 6 21.59 3.28 -6.05
C ARG A 6 21.15 2.18 -7.01
N VAL A 7 20.27 1.34 -6.52
CA VAL A 7 19.68 0.19 -7.25
C VAL A 7 18.26 0.53 -7.63
N GLN A 8 17.93 0.43 -8.91
CA GLN A 8 16.56 0.61 -9.37
C GLN A 8 15.64 -0.49 -8.85
N ARG A 9 14.58 -0.11 -8.15
CA ARG A 9 13.58 -0.99 -7.54
C ARG A 9 12.25 -0.93 -8.27
N PHE A 10 11.78 0.28 -8.60
CA PHE A 10 10.45 0.54 -9.15
C PHE A 10 10.52 1.33 -10.45
N SER A 11 9.68 0.95 -11.41
CA SER A 11 9.48 1.71 -12.63
C SER A 11 8.65 2.99 -12.34
N THR A 12 8.67 3.94 -13.27
CA THR A 12 7.85 5.17 -13.16
C THR A 12 6.36 4.83 -13.06
N LEU A 13 5.88 3.86 -13.83
CA LEU A 13 4.47 3.47 -13.82
C LEU A 13 4.05 2.88 -12.47
N GLN A 14 4.88 2.01 -11.86
CA GLN A 14 4.62 1.47 -10.53
C GLN A 14 4.53 2.58 -9.46
N ARG A 15 5.40 3.58 -9.57
CA ARG A 15 5.40 4.75 -8.68
C ARG A 15 4.15 5.61 -8.86
N LEU A 16 3.66 5.79 -10.09
CA LEU A 16 2.42 6.51 -10.39
C LEU A 16 1.20 5.76 -9.83
N PHE A 17 1.12 4.44 -9.98
CA PHE A 17 0.06 3.65 -9.34
C PHE A 17 0.08 3.79 -7.81
N HIS A 18 1.26 3.76 -7.20
CA HIS A 18 1.38 3.94 -5.75
C HIS A 18 0.99 5.36 -5.32
N LEU A 19 1.37 6.39 -6.06
CA LEU A 19 0.95 7.76 -5.78
C LEU A 19 -0.57 7.93 -5.89
N LEU A 20 -1.19 7.36 -6.93
CA LEU A 20 -2.65 7.32 -7.06
C LEU A 20 -3.29 6.64 -5.86
N LEU A 21 -2.73 5.52 -5.41
CA LEU A 21 -3.21 4.79 -4.24
C LEU A 21 -3.07 5.62 -2.96
N ILE A 22 -1.95 6.32 -2.74
CA ILE A 22 -1.78 7.23 -1.59
C ILE A 22 -2.90 8.28 -1.58
N LEU A 23 -3.09 8.99 -2.69
CA LEU A 23 -4.06 10.09 -2.77
C LEU A 23 -5.49 9.60 -2.56
N THR A 24 -5.86 8.53 -3.25
CA THR A 24 -7.22 7.98 -3.15
C THR A 24 -7.46 7.35 -1.78
N PHE A 25 -6.52 6.59 -1.22
CA PHE A 25 -6.67 5.94 0.07
C PHE A 25 -6.78 6.94 1.23
N LEU A 26 -5.93 7.97 1.28
CA LEU A 26 -6.02 9.01 2.30
C LEU A 26 -7.33 9.79 2.21
N THR A 27 -7.79 10.10 1.00
CA THR A 27 -9.08 10.76 0.79
C THR A 27 -10.23 9.87 1.23
N GLN A 28 -10.20 8.56 0.90
CA GLN A 28 -11.21 7.58 1.33
C GLN A 28 -11.23 7.43 2.86
N GLY A 29 -10.06 7.33 3.50
CA GLY A 29 -9.94 7.27 4.95
C GLY A 29 -10.50 8.52 5.62
N ALA A 30 -10.11 9.71 5.15
CA ALA A 30 -10.59 10.99 5.71
C ALA A 30 -12.11 11.16 5.55
N THR A 31 -12.63 10.94 4.32
CA THR A 31 -14.06 11.07 4.05
C THR A 31 -14.89 9.96 4.71
N GLY A 32 -14.36 8.75 4.79
CA GLY A 32 -15.00 7.63 5.49
C GLY A 32 -15.12 7.87 6.99
N LEU A 33 -14.03 8.32 7.64
CA LEU A 33 -14.02 8.64 9.06
C LEU A 33 -14.88 9.87 9.37
N ALA A 34 -14.87 10.90 8.50
CA ALA A 34 -15.78 12.04 8.63
C ALA A 34 -17.25 11.61 8.68
N ARG A 35 -17.65 10.67 7.82
CA ARG A 35 -19.02 10.13 7.77
C ARG A 35 -19.31 9.20 8.95
N MET A 36 -18.36 8.38 9.35
CA MET A 36 -18.49 7.45 10.47
C MET A 36 -18.72 8.19 11.80
N PHE A 37 -18.06 9.33 11.97
CA PHE A 37 -18.10 10.14 13.19
C PHE A 37 -18.80 11.46 13.01
N ILE A 38 -19.77 11.57 12.09
CA ILE A 38 -20.44 12.85 11.78
C ILE A 38 -21.17 13.47 12.98
N GLU A 39 -21.61 12.67 13.94
CA GLU A 39 -22.24 13.13 15.18
C GLU A 39 -21.23 13.70 16.20
N ARG A 40 -19.93 13.56 15.94
CA ARG A 40 -18.85 14.02 16.80
C ARG A 40 -18.20 15.29 16.23
N PRO A 41 -17.71 16.21 17.09
CA PRO A 41 -17.05 17.45 16.63
C PRO A 41 -15.90 17.20 15.67
N TRP A 42 -15.12 16.12 15.88
CA TRP A 42 -14.01 15.75 15.01
C TRP A 42 -14.49 15.34 13.61
N GLY A 43 -15.51 14.47 13.51
CA GLY A 43 -16.09 14.07 12.24
C GLY A 43 -16.73 15.24 11.47
N GLN A 44 -17.42 16.14 12.20
CA GLN A 44 -17.96 17.38 11.62
C GLN A 44 -16.86 18.29 11.09
N THR A 45 -15.72 18.39 11.79
CA THR A 45 -14.58 19.18 11.35
C THR A 45 -13.96 18.60 10.08
N LEU A 46 -13.77 17.28 10.03
CA LEU A 46 -13.34 16.60 8.82
C LEU A 46 -14.30 16.82 7.65
N ALA A 47 -15.61 16.65 7.88
CA ALA A 47 -16.61 16.88 6.83
C ALA A 47 -16.58 18.33 6.30
N ARG A 48 -16.40 19.32 7.18
CA ARG A 48 -16.27 20.75 6.78
C ARG A 48 -15.08 21.01 5.86
N ILE A 49 -13.95 20.30 6.05
CA ILE A 49 -12.78 20.40 5.15
C ILE A 49 -13.15 20.03 3.71
N PHE A 50 -14.08 19.11 3.54
CA PHE A 50 -14.56 18.65 2.24
C PHE A 50 -15.82 19.39 1.75
N GLY A 51 -16.26 20.46 2.42
CA GLY A 51 -17.45 21.25 2.02
C GLY A 51 -18.76 20.78 2.63
N GLY A 52 -18.74 20.03 3.73
CA GLY A 52 -19.91 19.50 4.44
C GLY A 52 -20.19 18.02 4.14
N TYR A 53 -21.23 17.49 4.77
CA TYR A 53 -21.55 16.06 4.72
C TYR A 53 -21.85 15.55 3.31
N ASP A 54 -22.67 16.25 2.54
CA ASP A 54 -23.07 15.84 1.19
C ASP A 54 -21.93 15.89 0.19
N ALA A 55 -21.09 16.93 0.27
CA ALA A 55 -19.87 17.03 -0.52
C ALA A 55 -18.89 15.91 -0.15
N CYS A 56 -18.69 15.67 1.15
CA CYS A 56 -17.85 14.59 1.67
C CYS A 56 -18.33 13.20 1.17
N ARG A 57 -19.65 12.95 1.20
CA ARG A 57 -20.26 11.73 0.66
C ARG A 57 -19.99 11.56 -0.84
N SER A 58 -20.19 12.64 -1.60
CA SER A 58 -19.97 12.63 -3.05
C SER A 58 -18.50 12.36 -3.39
N ILE A 59 -17.58 13.05 -2.72
CA ILE A 59 -16.13 12.85 -2.87
C ILE A 59 -15.76 11.40 -2.53
N HIS A 60 -16.29 10.84 -1.45
CA HIS A 60 -16.04 9.45 -1.07
C HIS A 60 -16.44 8.48 -2.19
N ILE A 61 -17.61 8.64 -2.78
CA ILE A 61 -18.10 7.77 -3.86
C ILE A 61 -17.23 7.94 -5.12
N TYR A 62 -16.99 9.16 -5.59
CA TYR A 62 -16.23 9.39 -6.82
C TYR A 62 -14.76 8.97 -6.69
N VAL A 63 -14.11 9.28 -5.58
CA VAL A 63 -12.72 8.85 -5.33
C VAL A 63 -12.64 7.32 -5.18
N GLY A 64 -13.67 6.67 -4.61
CA GLY A 64 -13.77 5.21 -4.57
C GLY A 64 -13.84 4.59 -5.97
N ILE A 65 -14.63 5.19 -6.86
CA ILE A 65 -14.70 4.75 -8.28
C ILE A 65 -13.35 4.96 -8.98
N ILE A 66 -12.68 6.10 -8.76
CA ILE A 66 -11.34 6.36 -9.32
C ILE A 66 -10.33 5.33 -8.82
N MET A 67 -10.36 5.01 -7.52
CA MET A 67 -9.48 4.01 -6.91
C MET A 67 -9.72 2.62 -7.50
N LEU A 68 -10.98 2.20 -7.66
CA LEU A 68 -11.37 0.94 -8.26
C LEU A 68 -10.94 0.87 -9.75
N PHE A 69 -11.12 1.95 -10.49
CA PHE A 69 -10.66 2.05 -11.89
C PHE A 69 -9.13 1.97 -11.99
N GLY A 70 -8.40 2.71 -11.12
CA GLY A 70 -6.95 2.65 -11.04
C GLY A 70 -6.43 1.25 -10.72
N PHE A 71 -7.13 0.52 -9.83
CA PHE A 71 -6.83 -0.88 -9.55
C PHE A 71 -7.07 -1.77 -10.77
N GLY A 72 -8.16 -1.57 -11.50
CA GLY A 72 -8.42 -2.28 -12.78
C GLY A 72 -7.31 -2.05 -13.80
N LEU A 73 -6.84 -0.80 -13.95
CA LEU A 73 -5.70 -0.49 -14.82
C LEU A 73 -4.41 -1.15 -14.34
N HIS A 74 -4.20 -1.24 -13.02
CA HIS A 74 -3.06 -1.96 -12.46
C HIS A 74 -3.12 -3.46 -12.75
N CYS A 75 -4.28 -4.10 -12.61
CA CYS A 75 -4.48 -5.50 -12.99
C CYS A 75 -4.18 -5.72 -14.49
N LEU A 76 -4.68 -4.82 -15.34
CA LEU A 76 -4.40 -4.87 -16.77
C LEU A 76 -2.90 -4.73 -17.07
N TYR A 77 -2.22 -3.77 -16.42
CA TYR A 77 -0.76 -3.63 -16.49
C TYR A 77 -0.03 -4.93 -16.13
N LEU A 78 -0.45 -5.62 -15.08
CA LEU A 78 0.18 -6.89 -14.67
C LEU A 78 0.02 -7.98 -15.73
N LEU A 79 -1.16 -8.10 -16.34
CA LEU A 79 -1.39 -9.07 -17.41
C LEU A 79 -0.44 -8.85 -18.60
N PHE A 80 -0.15 -7.59 -18.96
CA PHE A 80 0.82 -7.27 -20.00
C PHE A 80 2.28 -7.38 -19.54
N ALA A 81 2.55 -7.24 -18.25
CA ALA A 81 3.89 -7.37 -17.69
C ALA A 81 4.36 -8.83 -17.55
N ILE A 82 3.46 -9.79 -17.60
CA ILE A 82 3.79 -11.23 -17.56
C ILE A 82 4.51 -11.60 -18.87
N ASN A 83 5.71 -12.16 -18.73
CA ASN A 83 6.40 -12.79 -19.86
C ASN A 83 5.82 -14.19 -20.11
N TRP A 84 4.78 -14.27 -20.94
CA TRP A 84 4.07 -15.51 -21.25
C TRP A 84 4.96 -16.59 -21.87
N ARG A 85 6.06 -16.20 -22.55
CA ARG A 85 7.03 -17.17 -23.11
C ARG A 85 7.84 -17.87 -22.03
N ASN A 86 7.97 -17.28 -20.86
CA ASN A 86 8.68 -17.84 -19.70
C ASN A 86 7.72 -18.17 -18.54
N PHE A 87 6.46 -18.42 -18.84
CA PHE A 87 5.48 -18.91 -17.85
C PHE A 87 5.80 -20.39 -17.50
N PRO A 88 5.73 -20.81 -16.22
CA PRO A 88 5.26 -20.03 -15.05
C PRO A 88 6.37 -19.25 -14.31
N ASN A 89 7.64 -19.33 -14.71
CA ASN A 89 8.76 -18.72 -13.98
C ASN A 89 8.67 -17.19 -13.89
N SER A 90 8.08 -16.53 -14.92
CA SER A 90 7.88 -15.07 -14.90
C SER A 90 6.89 -14.63 -13.80
N LEU A 91 5.95 -15.50 -13.42
CA LEU A 91 4.94 -15.22 -12.40
C LEU A 91 5.36 -15.71 -11.01
N PHE A 92 6.01 -16.90 -10.93
CA PHE A 92 6.38 -17.53 -9.66
C PHE A 92 7.89 -17.48 -9.37
N GLY A 93 8.64 -16.72 -10.16
CA GLY A 93 10.09 -16.57 -10.01
C GLY A 93 10.50 -15.72 -8.81
N PRO A 94 11.81 -15.64 -8.54
CA PRO A 94 12.37 -14.94 -7.37
C PRO A 94 12.17 -13.42 -7.40
N ASP A 95 11.86 -12.84 -8.57
CA ASP A 95 11.59 -11.40 -8.73
C ASP A 95 10.10 -11.05 -8.68
N SER A 96 9.22 -12.06 -8.52
CA SER A 96 7.78 -11.87 -8.46
C SER A 96 7.29 -11.47 -7.07
N LEU A 97 6.20 -10.69 -7.05
CA LEU A 97 5.43 -10.38 -5.84
C LEU A 97 4.43 -11.48 -5.46
N VAL A 98 4.27 -12.53 -6.28
CA VAL A 98 3.43 -13.68 -5.93
C VAL A 98 4.05 -14.44 -4.75
N PRO A 99 3.26 -14.75 -3.70
CA PRO A 99 3.73 -15.54 -2.57
C PRO A 99 4.23 -16.93 -2.98
N ARG A 100 5.31 -17.37 -2.37
CA ARG A 100 5.96 -18.67 -2.63
C ARG A 100 6.17 -19.43 -1.31
N PRO A 101 6.34 -20.75 -1.34
CA PRO A 101 6.65 -21.54 -0.13
C PRO A 101 7.88 -21.03 0.63
N LYS A 102 8.87 -20.45 -0.08
CA LYS A 102 10.03 -19.79 0.53
C LYS A 102 9.63 -18.64 1.47
N ASP A 103 8.58 -17.89 1.16
CA ASP A 103 8.16 -16.74 1.97
C ASP A 103 7.65 -17.19 3.35
N ILE A 104 6.98 -18.34 3.42
CA ILE A 104 6.56 -18.96 4.69
C ILE A 104 7.79 -19.39 5.49
N LYS A 105 8.76 -20.04 4.83
CA LYS A 105 10.03 -20.42 5.47
C LYS A 105 10.78 -19.19 6.01
N ASP A 106 10.90 -18.15 5.19
CA ASP A 106 11.58 -16.90 5.56
C ASP A 106 10.88 -16.21 6.74
N PHE A 107 9.54 -16.28 6.81
CA PHE A 107 8.76 -15.75 7.95
C PHE A 107 9.13 -16.46 9.26
N PHE A 108 9.07 -17.79 9.31
CA PHE A 108 9.41 -18.54 10.52
C PHE A 108 10.91 -18.43 10.86
N GLN A 109 11.78 -18.40 9.86
CA GLN A 109 13.21 -18.15 10.07
C GLN A 109 13.48 -16.78 10.64
N HIS A 110 12.72 -15.74 10.22
CA HIS A 110 12.84 -14.38 10.74
C HIS A 110 12.39 -14.30 12.20
N ILE A 111 11.31 -15.01 12.57
CA ILE A 111 10.91 -15.17 13.96
C ILE A 111 12.02 -15.84 14.77
N GLY A 112 12.55 -16.96 14.27
CA GLY A 112 13.67 -17.65 14.94
C GLY A 112 14.91 -16.76 15.11
N TRP A 113 15.23 -15.94 14.09
CA TRP A 113 16.31 -14.96 14.17
C TRP A 113 16.03 -13.89 15.24
N PHE A 114 14.81 -13.39 15.34
CA PHE A 114 14.42 -12.43 16.36
C PHE A 114 14.65 -12.95 17.79
N PHE A 115 14.43 -14.24 18.00
CA PHE A 115 14.71 -14.92 19.28
C PHE A 115 16.15 -15.46 19.41
N GLY A 116 17.04 -15.16 18.47
CA GLY A 116 18.44 -15.57 18.50
C GLY A 116 18.69 -17.06 18.20
N ILE A 117 17.69 -17.82 17.75
CA ILE A 117 17.76 -19.27 17.49
C ILE A 117 17.99 -19.63 16.01
N ALA A 118 17.98 -18.66 15.12
CA ALA A 118 18.22 -18.87 13.69
C ALA A 118 19.09 -17.73 13.10
N LYS A 119 19.72 -18.00 11.95
CA LYS A 119 20.36 -16.96 11.14
C LYS A 119 19.30 -16.11 10.42
N PRO A 120 19.59 -14.83 10.08
CA PRO A 120 18.65 -14.00 9.34
C PRO A 120 18.33 -14.63 7.98
N PRO A 121 17.07 -14.53 7.52
CA PRO A 121 16.68 -15.05 6.21
C PRO A 121 17.37 -14.30 5.08
N GLN A 122 17.62 -15.02 3.98
CA GLN A 122 18.25 -14.47 2.78
C GLN A 122 17.15 -14.09 1.78
N PHE A 123 16.74 -12.81 1.81
CA PHE A 123 15.65 -12.33 0.97
C PHE A 123 16.06 -12.16 -0.49
N ASP A 124 15.14 -12.51 -1.39
CA ASP A 124 15.17 -12.15 -2.80
C ASP A 124 14.78 -10.68 -3.01
N ARG A 125 14.40 -10.29 -4.22
CA ARG A 125 13.98 -8.93 -4.56
C ARG A 125 12.88 -8.39 -3.63
N TRP A 126 11.97 -9.25 -3.18
CA TRP A 126 10.85 -8.94 -2.30
C TRP A 126 10.88 -9.82 -1.05
N GLY A 127 10.73 -9.22 0.12
CA GLY A 127 10.48 -9.92 1.36
C GLY A 127 9.00 -10.33 1.49
N TYR A 128 8.71 -11.30 2.35
CA TYR A 128 7.33 -11.77 2.58
C TYR A 128 6.39 -10.64 3.04
N TRP A 129 6.88 -9.66 3.80
CA TRP A 129 6.07 -8.51 4.25
C TRP A 129 5.70 -7.56 3.10
N GLU A 130 6.59 -7.31 2.12
CA GLU A 130 6.28 -6.49 0.93
C GLU A 130 5.24 -7.20 0.05
N LYS A 131 5.31 -8.53 -0.02
CA LYS A 131 4.30 -9.32 -0.71
C LYS A 131 2.96 -9.27 0.03
N PHE A 132 2.97 -9.37 1.36
CA PHE A 132 1.76 -9.24 2.17
C PHE A 132 1.10 -7.88 1.97
N ASP A 133 1.85 -6.77 2.07
CA ASP A 133 1.36 -5.42 1.80
C ASP A 133 0.73 -5.30 0.41
N TYR A 134 1.40 -5.85 -0.59
CA TYR A 134 0.92 -5.82 -1.97
C TYR A 134 -0.39 -6.59 -2.14
N TRP A 135 -0.49 -7.80 -1.59
CA TRP A 135 -1.69 -8.64 -1.70
C TRP A 135 -2.84 -8.16 -0.81
N ALA A 136 -2.57 -7.44 0.27
CA ALA A 136 -3.61 -6.77 1.05
C ALA A 136 -4.41 -5.77 0.20
N VAL A 137 -3.76 -5.09 -0.76
CA VAL A 137 -4.43 -4.20 -1.72
C VAL A 137 -5.36 -4.99 -2.66
N PHE A 138 -4.92 -6.17 -3.14
CA PHE A 138 -5.74 -7.04 -4.00
C PHE A 138 -6.95 -7.63 -3.28
N TRP A 139 -6.91 -7.73 -1.97
CA TRP A 139 -8.06 -8.09 -1.15
C TRP A 139 -8.94 -6.87 -0.86
N GLY A 140 -8.36 -5.82 -0.28
CA GLY A 140 -9.08 -4.67 0.26
C GLY A 140 -9.83 -3.86 -0.80
N ILE A 141 -9.19 -3.54 -1.95
CA ILE A 141 -9.84 -2.70 -2.97
C ILE A 141 -11.07 -3.38 -3.58
N PRO A 142 -11.05 -4.66 -4.01
CA PRO A 142 -12.25 -5.33 -4.49
C PRO A 142 -13.37 -5.42 -3.43
N VAL A 143 -13.04 -5.77 -2.20
CA VAL A 143 -14.03 -5.89 -1.13
C VAL A 143 -14.68 -4.53 -0.84
N LEU A 144 -13.87 -3.48 -0.61
CA LEU A 144 -14.36 -2.14 -0.37
C LEU A 144 -15.05 -1.53 -1.60
N GLY A 145 -14.53 -1.80 -2.80
CA GLY A 145 -15.12 -1.31 -4.05
C GLY A 145 -16.48 -1.89 -4.32
N VAL A 146 -16.63 -3.23 -4.25
CA VAL A 146 -17.91 -3.90 -4.48
C VAL A 146 -18.93 -3.48 -3.41
N THR A 147 -18.59 -3.60 -2.14
CA THR A 147 -19.50 -3.20 -1.05
C THR A 147 -19.84 -1.72 -1.10
N GLY A 148 -18.86 -0.86 -1.42
CA GLY A 148 -19.06 0.58 -1.58
C GLY A 148 -20.02 0.92 -2.74
N LEU A 149 -19.94 0.25 -3.89
CA LEU A 149 -20.86 0.42 -5.01
C LEU A 149 -22.27 -0.03 -4.64
N LEU A 150 -22.45 -1.15 -3.93
CA LEU A 150 -23.75 -1.61 -3.45
C LEU A 150 -24.41 -0.57 -2.53
N LEU A 151 -23.62 0.04 -1.64
CA LEU A 151 -24.07 1.07 -0.69
C LEU A 151 -24.28 2.44 -1.34
N ALA A 152 -23.53 2.77 -2.40
CA ALA A 152 -23.70 4.02 -3.14
C ALA A 152 -24.98 4.04 -4.00
N TYR A 153 -25.39 2.86 -4.54
CA TYR A 153 -26.50 2.70 -5.44
C TYR A 153 -27.51 1.64 -4.93
N PRO A 154 -28.13 1.84 -3.75
CA PRO A 154 -28.92 0.81 -3.09
C PRO A 154 -30.15 0.39 -3.88
N LEU A 155 -30.80 1.30 -4.62
CA LEU A 155 -31.96 0.98 -5.46
C LEU A 155 -31.60 0.05 -6.63
N THR A 156 -30.39 0.20 -7.20
CA THR A 156 -29.89 -0.70 -8.23
C THR A 156 -29.47 -2.02 -7.63
N ALA A 157 -28.78 -1.99 -6.50
CA ALA A 157 -28.30 -3.16 -5.78
C ALA A 157 -29.48 -4.06 -5.32
N SER A 158 -30.59 -3.46 -4.86
CA SER A 158 -31.79 -4.22 -4.40
C SER A 158 -32.50 -5.02 -5.50
N ARG A 159 -32.17 -4.77 -6.78
CA ARG A 159 -32.63 -5.59 -7.90
C ARG A 159 -31.85 -6.90 -8.04
N ILE A 160 -30.68 -6.98 -7.43
CA ILE A 160 -29.73 -8.11 -7.57
C ILE A 160 -29.61 -8.87 -6.25
N ILE A 161 -29.58 -8.14 -5.12
CA ILE A 161 -29.40 -8.73 -3.79
C ILE A 161 -30.58 -8.36 -2.87
N PRO A 162 -30.98 -9.26 -1.95
CA PRO A 162 -32.04 -8.98 -0.98
C PRO A 162 -31.59 -7.90 0.03
N GLY A 163 -32.54 -7.27 0.74
CA GLY A 163 -32.26 -6.18 1.68
C GLY A 163 -31.28 -6.53 2.79
N TRP A 164 -31.28 -7.76 3.30
CA TRP A 164 -30.26 -8.21 4.27
C TRP A 164 -28.84 -8.21 3.68
N GLY A 165 -28.70 -8.39 2.38
CA GLY A 165 -27.40 -8.32 1.68
C GLY A 165 -26.81 -6.90 1.68
N LEU A 166 -27.65 -5.85 1.65
CA LEU A 166 -27.17 -4.46 1.83
C LEU A 166 -26.67 -4.21 3.24
N ASN A 167 -27.34 -4.78 4.26
CA ASN A 167 -26.87 -4.70 5.64
C ASN A 167 -25.52 -5.42 5.79
N LEU A 168 -25.38 -6.59 5.18
CA LEU A 168 -24.11 -7.33 5.18
C LEU A 168 -23.02 -6.53 4.46
N ALA A 169 -23.31 -5.93 3.30
CA ALA A 169 -22.37 -5.07 2.57
C ALA A 169 -21.92 -3.87 3.42
N PHE A 170 -22.84 -3.27 4.20
CA PHE A 170 -22.51 -2.18 5.13
C PHE A 170 -21.49 -2.63 6.19
N TRP A 171 -21.72 -3.77 6.82
CA TRP A 171 -20.82 -4.30 7.85
C TRP A 171 -19.46 -4.68 7.28
N ILE A 172 -19.43 -5.38 6.15
CA ILE A 172 -18.18 -5.76 5.48
C ILE A 172 -17.40 -4.51 5.10
N HIS A 173 -18.04 -3.52 4.46
CA HIS A 173 -17.38 -2.28 4.06
C HIS A 173 -16.76 -1.55 5.25
N ARG A 174 -17.47 -1.46 6.36
CA ARG A 174 -17.04 -0.76 7.55
C ARG A 174 -15.89 -1.46 8.26
N ILE A 175 -16.01 -2.78 8.48
CA ILE A 175 -14.96 -3.58 9.14
C ILE A 175 -13.70 -3.59 8.28
N GLU A 176 -13.83 -3.86 6.98
CA GLU A 176 -12.69 -3.88 6.06
C GLU A 176 -12.03 -2.51 5.97
N ALA A 177 -12.77 -1.41 5.97
CA ALA A 177 -12.21 -0.06 5.96
C ALA A 177 -11.37 0.21 7.23
N ILE A 178 -11.84 -0.22 8.40
CA ILE A 178 -11.08 -0.11 9.65
C ILE A 178 -9.82 -0.97 9.58
N LEU A 179 -9.92 -2.21 9.12
CA LEU A 179 -8.78 -3.13 8.98
C LEU A 179 -7.75 -2.58 8.00
N ALA A 180 -8.19 -2.07 6.84
CA ALA A 180 -7.31 -1.48 5.83
C ALA A 180 -6.59 -0.23 6.38
N MET A 181 -7.29 0.65 7.11
CA MET A 181 -6.67 1.82 7.75
C MET A 181 -5.66 1.41 8.84
N CYS A 182 -5.99 0.44 9.68
CA CYS A 182 -5.07 -0.08 10.69
C CYS A 182 -3.83 -0.72 10.01
N HIS A 183 -4.04 -1.52 8.96
CA HIS A 183 -2.93 -2.11 8.22
C HIS A 183 -2.00 -1.02 7.65
N VAL A 184 -2.54 -0.03 6.94
CA VAL A 184 -1.72 1.00 6.28
C VAL A 184 -1.06 1.93 7.31
N PHE A 185 -1.81 2.45 8.26
CA PHE A 185 -1.29 3.50 9.17
C PHE A 185 -0.41 2.94 10.30
N ILE A 186 -0.51 1.65 10.62
CA ILE A 186 0.33 1.01 11.65
C ILE A 186 1.41 0.14 10.98
N ILE A 187 1.00 -0.90 10.24
CA ILE A 187 1.92 -1.92 9.75
C ILE A 187 2.74 -1.39 8.57
N HIS A 188 2.09 -0.90 7.52
CA HIS A 188 2.77 -0.40 6.33
C HIS A 188 3.64 0.82 6.64
N PHE A 189 3.16 1.80 7.44
CA PHE A 189 3.98 2.95 7.83
C PHE A 189 5.18 2.53 8.67
N PHE A 190 5.02 1.59 9.60
CA PHE A 190 6.13 1.08 10.39
C PHE A 190 7.17 0.38 9.49
N ILE A 191 6.75 -0.57 8.67
CA ILE A 191 7.64 -1.35 7.80
C ILE A 191 8.30 -0.47 6.74
N GLY A 192 7.54 0.40 6.10
CA GLY A 192 8.00 1.26 5.01
C GLY A 192 8.87 2.42 5.49
N HIS A 193 8.53 3.09 6.59
CA HIS A 193 9.13 4.37 6.92
C HIS A 193 9.82 4.42 8.29
N LEU A 194 9.33 3.72 9.31
CA LEU A 194 9.79 3.89 10.68
C LEU A 194 10.87 2.90 11.13
N ARG A 195 11.18 1.88 10.32
CA ARG A 195 12.31 0.98 10.63
C ARG A 195 13.63 1.75 10.55
N ARG A 196 14.58 1.36 11.40
CA ARG A 196 15.89 2.03 11.58
C ARG A 196 16.61 2.34 10.25
N HIS A 197 16.58 1.41 9.28
CA HIS A 197 17.28 1.58 8.00
C HIS A 197 16.51 2.49 7.02
N ASN A 198 15.20 2.61 7.17
CA ASN A 198 14.35 3.43 6.31
C ASN A 198 14.06 4.80 6.91
N PHE A 199 14.31 4.96 8.22
CA PHE A 199 14.03 6.23 8.91
C PHE A 199 14.90 7.37 8.35
N PRO A 200 14.31 8.55 8.15
CA PRO A 200 12.98 8.97 8.53
C PRO A 200 11.89 8.60 7.51
N MET A 201 12.22 8.14 6.33
CA MET A 201 11.28 7.68 5.30
C MET A 201 12.00 6.90 4.19
N ASP A 202 11.47 5.76 3.77
CA ASP A 202 11.90 5.10 2.55
C ASP A 202 11.48 5.91 1.32
N ARG A 203 12.46 6.30 0.52
CA ARG A 203 12.25 7.06 -0.72
C ARG A 203 12.04 6.18 -1.95
N ALA A 204 12.16 4.85 -1.80
CA ALA A 204 12.21 3.97 -2.96
C ALA A 204 10.96 4.08 -3.85
N MET A 205 9.77 4.26 -3.26
CA MET A 205 8.53 4.44 -4.04
C MET A 205 8.39 5.83 -4.68
N PHE A 206 9.12 6.84 -4.22
CA PHE A 206 9.13 8.16 -4.83
C PHE A 206 10.27 8.30 -5.84
N GLU A 207 11.46 7.84 -5.50
CA GLU A 207 12.68 7.97 -6.29
C GLU A 207 12.82 6.85 -7.34
N GLY A 208 12.23 5.70 -7.08
CA GLY A 208 12.33 4.49 -7.90
C GLY A 208 13.56 3.64 -7.57
N SER A 209 14.42 4.08 -6.64
CA SER A 209 15.69 3.43 -6.34
C SER A 209 15.95 3.37 -4.83
N ALA A 210 16.75 2.40 -4.40
CA ALA A 210 17.22 2.22 -3.04
C ALA A 210 18.75 2.29 -2.99
N ASP A 211 19.31 2.55 -1.82
CA ASP A 211 20.75 2.55 -1.61
C ASP A 211 21.36 1.16 -1.88
N LEU A 212 22.52 1.12 -2.53
CA LEU A 212 23.16 -0.12 -2.94
C LEU A 212 23.60 -0.97 -1.73
N GLU A 213 24.27 -0.37 -0.75
CA GLU A 213 24.80 -1.11 0.40
C GLU A 213 23.66 -1.59 1.31
N THR A 214 22.67 -0.74 1.56
CA THR A 214 21.45 -1.14 2.27
C THR A 214 20.74 -2.29 1.55
N THR A 215 20.65 -2.23 0.21
CA THR A 215 20.03 -3.29 -0.58
C THR A 215 20.82 -4.60 -0.52
N ARG A 216 22.16 -4.56 -0.52
CA ARG A 216 23.00 -5.76 -0.33
C ARG A 216 22.75 -6.43 1.01
N HIS A 217 22.61 -5.63 2.06
CA HIS A 217 22.33 -6.13 3.40
C HIS A 217 20.91 -6.69 3.53
N GLU A 218 19.92 -5.98 3.01
CA GLU A 218 18.51 -6.40 3.16
C GLU A 218 18.06 -7.46 2.15
N ARG A 219 18.71 -7.56 0.97
CA ARG A 219 18.32 -8.44 -0.14
C ARG A 219 19.52 -9.25 -0.65
N PRO A 220 20.21 -9.99 0.22
CA PRO A 220 21.48 -10.64 -0.13
C PRO A 220 21.32 -11.70 -1.23
N ALA A 221 20.24 -12.47 -1.24
CA ALA A 221 20.01 -13.47 -2.29
C ALA A 221 19.77 -12.83 -3.66
N TRP A 222 19.03 -11.71 -3.70
CA TRP A 222 18.82 -10.97 -4.94
C TRP A 222 20.11 -10.37 -5.48
N MET A 223 20.90 -9.70 -4.65
CA MET A 223 22.14 -9.08 -5.05
C MET A 223 23.16 -10.11 -5.53
N LYS A 224 23.33 -11.21 -4.78
CA LYS A 224 24.20 -12.32 -5.18
C LYS A 224 23.80 -12.89 -6.57
N ARG A 225 22.52 -13.07 -6.82
CA ARG A 225 22.01 -13.57 -8.10
C ARG A 225 22.31 -12.61 -9.26
N LEU A 226 22.18 -11.30 -9.05
CA LEU A 226 22.49 -10.28 -10.06
C LEU A 226 24.01 -10.18 -10.32
N GLU A 227 24.82 -10.27 -9.30
CA GLU A 227 26.28 -10.27 -9.41
C GLU A 227 26.78 -11.50 -10.17
N THR A 228 26.30 -12.67 -9.79
CA THR A 228 26.63 -13.94 -10.48
C THR A 228 26.21 -13.94 -11.96
N ALA A 229 25.08 -13.30 -12.28
CA ALA A 229 24.59 -13.16 -13.65
C ALA A 229 25.24 -12.00 -14.43
N GLY A 230 26.14 -11.21 -13.83
CA GLY A 230 26.75 -10.02 -14.44
C GLY A 230 25.75 -8.88 -14.73
N LYS A 231 24.56 -8.89 -14.10
CA LYS A 231 23.45 -7.96 -14.39
C LYS A 231 23.35 -6.77 -13.45
N ILE A 232 24.24 -6.67 -12.46
CA ILE A 232 24.17 -5.61 -11.45
C ILE A 232 24.26 -4.22 -12.08
N ASN A 233 25.15 -4.02 -13.07
CA ASN A 233 25.34 -2.74 -13.72
C ASN A 233 24.11 -2.24 -14.49
N ASN A 234 23.18 -3.13 -14.86
CA ASN A 234 21.96 -2.80 -15.59
C ASN A 234 20.91 -2.11 -14.70
N ILE A 235 21.04 -2.26 -13.39
CA ILE A 235 20.10 -1.69 -12.43
C ILE A 235 20.71 -0.59 -11.57
N LEU A 236 21.99 -0.28 -11.76
CA LEU A 236 22.64 0.83 -11.05
C LEU A 236 22.23 2.16 -11.66
N VAL A 237 21.76 3.08 -10.82
CA VAL A 237 21.32 4.43 -11.20
C VAL A 237 21.96 5.48 -10.30
N PRO A 238 22.13 6.73 -10.79
CA PRO A 238 22.58 7.82 -9.95
C PRO A 238 21.51 8.23 -8.93
N GLU A 239 21.93 8.83 -7.83
CA GLU A 239 21.01 9.42 -6.86
C GLU A 239 20.25 10.61 -7.47
N ALA A 240 18.99 10.79 -7.06
CA ALA A 240 18.19 11.92 -7.45
C ALA A 240 18.77 13.24 -6.95
N GLY A 241 18.68 14.29 -7.75
CA GLY A 241 19.13 15.63 -7.35
C GLY A 241 18.42 16.14 -6.10
N THR A 242 19.08 17.01 -5.33
CA THR A 242 18.61 17.49 -4.02
C THR A 242 17.19 18.08 -4.07
N GLY A 243 16.85 18.87 -5.09
CA GLY A 243 15.50 19.45 -5.21
C GLY A 243 14.41 18.38 -5.31
N ARG A 244 14.62 17.34 -6.11
CA ARG A 244 13.67 16.21 -6.21
C ARG A 244 13.53 15.46 -4.89
N ARG A 245 14.63 15.24 -4.17
CA ARG A 245 14.61 14.59 -2.86
C ARG A 245 13.77 15.37 -1.84
N VAL A 246 13.91 16.69 -1.81
CA VAL A 246 13.11 17.55 -0.93
C VAL A 246 11.62 17.40 -1.24
N VAL A 247 11.23 17.43 -2.51
CA VAL A 247 9.82 17.22 -2.92
C VAL A 247 9.30 15.85 -2.46
N TYR A 248 10.10 14.79 -2.63
CA TYR A 248 9.71 13.45 -2.18
C TYR A 248 9.52 13.37 -0.67
N TYR A 249 10.40 14.00 0.12
CA TYR A 249 10.23 14.09 1.57
C TYR A 249 8.97 14.86 1.96
N ILE A 250 8.70 16.00 1.32
CA ILE A 250 7.49 16.79 1.61
C ILE A 250 6.24 15.95 1.37
N ILE A 251 6.12 15.32 0.19
CA ILE A 251 4.96 14.51 -0.16
C ILE A 251 4.81 13.32 0.81
N GLY A 252 5.89 12.62 1.08
CA GLY A 252 5.88 11.46 1.96
C GLY A 252 5.53 11.82 3.41
N TYR A 253 6.10 12.89 3.96
CA TYR A 253 5.77 13.34 5.31
C TYR A 253 4.34 13.84 5.43
N LEU A 254 3.82 14.55 4.42
CA LEU A 254 2.40 14.95 4.40
C LEU A 254 1.50 13.71 4.39
N ALA A 255 1.83 12.69 3.62
CA ALA A 255 1.06 11.45 3.58
C ALA A 255 1.09 10.72 4.93
N VAL A 256 2.28 10.54 5.53
CA VAL A 256 2.43 9.88 6.84
C VAL A 256 1.73 10.69 7.94
N ALA A 257 1.94 12.01 7.99
CA ALA A 257 1.29 12.88 8.98
C ALA A 257 -0.24 12.84 8.88
N SER A 258 -0.78 12.86 7.64
CA SER A 258 -2.22 12.72 7.41
C SER A 258 -2.74 11.38 7.91
N GLY A 259 -2.06 10.26 7.60
CA GLY A 259 -2.45 8.94 8.08
C GLY A 259 -2.39 8.81 9.60
N VAL A 260 -1.33 9.33 10.24
CA VAL A 260 -1.21 9.35 11.72
C VAL A 260 -2.32 10.19 12.34
N PHE A 261 -2.64 11.35 11.78
CA PHE A 261 -3.75 12.19 12.24
C PHE A 261 -5.10 11.45 12.16
N LEU A 262 -5.37 10.77 11.04
CA LEU A 262 -6.58 9.98 10.85
C LEU A 262 -6.64 8.78 11.81
N LEU A 263 -5.51 8.09 12.02
CA LEU A 263 -5.42 6.97 12.96
C LEU A 263 -5.73 7.44 14.38
N ILE A 264 -5.06 8.47 14.86
CA ILE A 264 -5.26 8.99 16.23
C ILE A 264 -6.70 9.46 16.41
N GLY A 265 -7.23 10.22 15.45
CA GLY A 265 -8.61 10.68 15.51
C GLY A 265 -9.62 9.54 15.51
N GLY A 266 -9.39 8.50 14.68
CA GLY A 266 -10.20 7.28 14.65
C GLY A 266 -10.15 6.53 15.98
N LEU A 267 -8.95 6.34 16.56
CA LEU A 267 -8.78 5.66 17.86
C LEU A 267 -9.44 6.40 19.01
N VAL A 268 -9.24 7.73 19.11
CA VAL A 268 -9.86 8.55 20.16
C VAL A 268 -11.39 8.53 20.07
N ASN A 269 -11.95 8.46 18.86
CA ASN A 269 -13.39 8.40 18.66
C ASN A 269 -13.96 6.97 18.60
N SER A 270 -13.13 5.93 18.64
CA SER A 270 -13.58 4.53 18.53
C SER A 270 -14.62 4.11 19.57
N PRO A 271 -14.62 4.60 20.84
CA PRO A 271 -15.68 4.27 21.81
C PRO A 271 -17.08 4.71 21.39
N TYR A 272 -17.17 5.63 20.41
CA TYR A 272 -18.45 6.16 19.92
C TYR A 272 -18.89 5.54 18.60
N ILE A 273 -18.26 4.44 18.20
CA ILE A 273 -18.73 3.67 17.05
C ILE A 273 -20.05 3.00 17.43
N THR A 274 -21.13 3.40 16.78
CA THR A 274 -22.41 2.68 16.85
C THR A 274 -22.33 1.46 15.93
N TRP A 275 -22.38 0.29 16.52
CA TRP A 275 -22.34 -1.00 15.82
C TRP A 275 -23.72 -1.44 15.35
#